data_5be261052425a2cc4a51fa873dedfa6c
#
_entry.id   5be261052425a2cc4a51fa873dedfa6c
#
_cell.length_a   1.000
_cell.length_b   1.000
_cell.length_c   1.000
_cell.angle_alpha   90.00
_cell.angle_beta   90.00
_cell.angle_gamma   90.00
#
_symmetry.space_group_name_H-M   'P 1'
#
loop_
_entity.id
_entity.type
_entity.pdbx_description
1 polymer ?
#
loop_
_entity_poly.entity_id
_entity_poly.type
_entity_poly.pdbx_seq_one_letter_code
_entity_poly.pdbx_strand_id
1 'polypeptide(L)'
;MRRRLLLDLYHQFMTVNWPTIFASFFGFFLVFNLLFAAVYSLQADDIANLNPAGYWGRFFFSVETLATVGYGDMHPQTPFAHIVAALEIFVGLMSLALITGMMFARFSKPTARFVFAHNAVVRPMNGKMTLMLRAANARQNIVMEASAQLRLLRDTVTPEGIRIRRIQDLTLVRNRHPVFLFGWTLLHVIDDASPLAGETPESLRAARAWLLLTVIGNDETTGQSLMARQEYPASALRWNYGYVDILSTDADGIDHFDYARFHDIEPLG
;
A
#
# COMPACT_ATOMS: atom_id res chain seq x y z
N MET A 1 -9.54 8.84 -24.30
CA MET A 1 -9.50 9.00 -22.83
C MET A 1 -8.48 10.07 -22.49
N ARG A 2 -8.90 11.26 -22.08
CA ARG A 2 -7.99 12.28 -21.56
C ARG A 2 -7.45 11.75 -20.21
N ARG A 3 -6.17 11.43 -20.14
CA ARG A 3 -5.48 11.12 -18.88
C ARG A 3 -5.71 12.30 -17.94
N ARG A 4 -6.24 12.02 -16.77
CA ARG A 4 -6.38 13.03 -15.72
C ARG A 4 -5.02 13.16 -15.05
N LEU A 5 -4.12 13.95 -15.65
CA LEU A 5 -2.72 14.16 -15.22
C LEU A 5 -2.58 14.36 -13.70
N LEU A 6 -3.48 15.13 -13.09
CA LEU A 6 -3.43 15.36 -11.63
C LEU A 6 -3.70 14.11 -10.80
N LEU A 7 -4.59 13.20 -11.26
CA LEU A 7 -4.85 11.93 -10.57
C LEU A 7 -3.67 10.96 -10.73
N ASP A 8 -3.04 10.96 -11.90
CA ASP A 8 -1.86 10.15 -12.16
C ASP A 8 -0.67 10.64 -11.33
N LEU A 9 -0.46 11.97 -11.21
CA LEU A 9 0.57 12.57 -10.36
C LEU A 9 0.34 12.26 -8.88
N TYR A 10 -0.90 12.39 -8.39
CA TYR A 10 -1.23 12.03 -7.01
C TYR A 10 -0.95 10.55 -6.73
N HIS A 11 -1.35 9.66 -7.65
CA HIS A 11 -1.07 8.23 -7.51
C HIS A 11 0.43 7.93 -7.48
N GLN A 12 1.21 8.54 -8.38
CA GLN A 12 2.66 8.41 -8.40
C GLN A 12 3.28 8.89 -7.08
N PHE A 13 2.87 10.06 -6.59
CA PHE A 13 3.34 10.58 -5.31
C PHE A 13 3.08 9.61 -4.15
N MET A 14 1.93 8.92 -4.14
CA MET A 14 1.57 7.95 -3.11
C MET A 14 2.33 6.62 -3.21
N THR A 15 2.99 6.32 -4.34
CA THR A 15 3.64 5.01 -4.59
C THR A 15 5.16 5.07 -4.67
N VAL A 16 5.73 6.22 -5.03
CA VAL A 16 7.18 6.43 -5.18
C VAL A 16 7.88 6.35 -3.82
N ASN A 17 9.16 5.97 -3.78
CA ASN A 17 9.95 5.90 -2.55
C ASN A 17 10.26 7.29 -1.96
N TRP A 18 10.60 7.35 -0.66
CA TRP A 18 10.86 8.59 0.06
C TRP A 18 12.02 9.42 -0.52
N PRO A 19 13.18 8.84 -0.84
CA PRO A 19 14.30 9.62 -1.41
C PRO A 19 13.92 10.36 -2.68
N THR A 20 13.15 9.72 -3.57
CA THR A 20 12.70 10.34 -4.83
C THR A 20 11.76 11.52 -4.56
N ILE A 21 10.90 11.45 -3.53
CA ILE A 21 10.02 12.54 -3.16
C ILE A 21 10.84 13.76 -2.69
N PHE A 22 11.77 13.54 -1.75
CA PHE A 22 12.63 14.63 -1.28
C PHE A 22 13.47 15.22 -2.41
N ALA A 23 14.02 14.38 -3.28
CA ALA A 23 14.74 14.83 -4.46
C ALA A 23 13.86 15.65 -5.41
N SER A 24 12.59 15.25 -5.59
CA SER A 24 11.63 15.99 -6.43
C SER A 24 11.29 17.36 -5.83
N PHE A 25 11.08 17.44 -4.51
CA PHE A 25 10.81 18.72 -3.84
C PHE A 25 12.03 19.64 -3.86
N PHE A 26 13.21 19.08 -3.66
CA PHE A 26 14.45 19.85 -3.77
C PHE A 26 14.70 20.36 -5.20
N GLY A 27 14.47 19.50 -6.20
CA GLY A 27 14.56 19.89 -7.61
C GLY A 27 13.55 20.97 -7.97
N PHE A 28 12.30 20.86 -7.51
CA PHE A 28 11.27 21.89 -7.65
C PHE A 28 11.74 23.22 -7.04
N PHE A 29 12.22 23.19 -5.80
CA PHE A 29 12.74 24.35 -5.10
C PHE A 29 13.86 25.04 -5.87
N LEU A 30 14.85 24.28 -6.34
CA LEU A 30 15.97 24.83 -7.13
C LEU A 30 15.49 25.46 -8.44
N VAL A 31 14.62 24.76 -9.19
CA VAL A 31 14.10 25.26 -10.47
C VAL A 31 13.36 26.57 -10.29
N PHE A 32 12.50 26.69 -9.28
CA PHE A 32 11.75 27.93 -9.02
C PHE A 32 12.68 29.09 -8.64
N ASN A 33 13.67 28.85 -7.76
CA ASN A 33 14.65 29.88 -7.42
C ASN A 33 15.50 30.34 -8.62
N LEU A 34 15.88 29.42 -9.50
CA LEU A 34 16.58 29.78 -10.75
C LEU A 34 15.66 30.58 -11.68
N LEU A 35 14.39 30.22 -11.79
CA LEU A 35 13.42 30.98 -12.62
C LEU A 35 13.18 32.39 -12.08
N PHE A 36 12.96 32.55 -10.77
CA PHE A 36 12.77 33.87 -10.17
C PHE A 36 14.03 34.73 -10.26
N ALA A 37 15.23 34.14 -10.05
CA ALA A 37 16.49 34.84 -10.28
C ALA A 37 16.63 35.34 -11.72
N ALA A 38 16.16 34.54 -12.70
CA ALA A 38 16.13 34.99 -14.11
C ALA A 38 15.13 36.13 -14.33
N VAL A 39 13.94 36.06 -13.69
CA VAL A 39 12.94 37.15 -13.77
C VAL A 39 13.46 38.44 -13.16
N TYR A 40 14.08 38.40 -11.97
CA TYR A 40 14.73 39.57 -11.38
C TYR A 40 15.85 40.12 -12.26
N SER A 41 16.52 39.28 -13.05
CA SER A 41 17.60 39.73 -13.95
C SER A 41 17.10 40.52 -15.16
N LEU A 42 15.78 40.64 -15.38
CA LEU A 42 15.20 41.44 -16.47
C LEU A 42 15.32 42.95 -16.23
N GLN A 43 15.52 43.38 -14.98
CA GLN A 43 15.70 44.78 -14.64
C GLN A 43 17.03 44.96 -13.86
N ALA A 44 17.76 46.02 -14.19
CA ALA A 44 18.95 46.40 -13.42
C ALA A 44 18.53 47.08 -12.12
N ASP A 45 19.37 46.96 -11.08
CA ASP A 45 19.24 47.64 -9.77
C ASP A 45 17.85 47.41 -9.11
N ASP A 46 17.31 46.21 -9.30
CA ASP A 46 16.01 45.78 -8.83
C ASP A 46 16.01 45.39 -7.33
N ILE A 47 17.15 44.91 -6.81
CA ILE A 47 17.31 44.46 -5.43
C ILE A 47 18.42 45.28 -4.76
N ALA A 48 18.10 45.91 -3.62
CA ALA A 48 19.06 46.64 -2.81
C ALA A 48 20.00 45.66 -2.09
N ASN A 49 21.25 46.12 -1.88
CA ASN A 49 22.31 45.40 -1.16
C ASN A 49 22.60 44.00 -1.74
N LEU A 50 22.41 43.81 -3.04
CA LEU A 50 22.60 42.55 -3.72
C LEU A 50 24.01 41.99 -3.52
N ASN A 51 24.17 40.89 -2.83
CA ASN A 51 25.47 40.24 -2.53
C ASN A 51 25.34 38.71 -2.60
N PRO A 52 26.13 38.03 -3.44
CA PRO A 52 27.06 38.55 -4.43
C PRO A 52 26.35 39.31 -5.57
N ALA A 53 27.06 40.20 -6.25
CA ALA A 53 26.48 40.89 -7.41
C ALA A 53 26.12 39.91 -8.53
N GLY A 54 25.11 40.29 -9.33
CA GLY A 54 24.71 39.54 -10.52
C GLY A 54 23.69 38.43 -10.25
N TYR A 55 23.65 37.42 -11.14
CA TYR A 55 22.62 36.38 -11.14
C TYR A 55 22.57 35.57 -9.82
N TRP A 56 23.71 35.24 -9.25
CA TRP A 56 23.76 34.43 -8.02
C TRP A 56 23.24 35.18 -6.79
N GLY A 57 23.42 36.49 -6.71
CA GLY A 57 22.80 37.29 -5.64
C GLY A 57 21.29 37.26 -5.74
N ARG A 58 20.73 37.38 -6.95
CA ARG A 58 19.30 37.28 -7.21
C ARG A 58 18.78 35.86 -6.88
N PHE A 59 19.57 34.85 -7.16
CA PHE A 59 19.27 33.47 -6.76
C PHE A 59 19.17 33.34 -5.23
N PHE A 60 20.14 33.86 -4.48
CA PHE A 60 20.09 33.80 -3.02
C PHE A 60 18.95 34.65 -2.45
N PHE A 61 18.68 35.81 -3.02
CA PHE A 61 17.51 36.61 -2.66
C PHE A 61 16.18 35.83 -2.91
N SER A 62 16.08 35.15 -4.03
CA SER A 62 14.93 34.26 -4.34
C SER A 62 14.80 33.14 -3.30
N VAL A 63 15.92 32.49 -2.92
CA VAL A 63 15.92 31.46 -1.87
C VAL A 63 15.34 31.99 -0.56
N GLU A 64 15.76 33.18 -0.13
CA GLU A 64 15.29 33.81 1.10
C GLU A 64 13.82 34.22 1.01
N THR A 65 13.37 34.67 -0.16
CA THR A 65 12.01 35.13 -0.44
C THR A 65 11.04 33.97 -0.58
N LEU A 66 11.36 32.96 -1.41
CA LEU A 66 10.53 31.78 -1.66
C LEU A 66 10.36 30.92 -0.39
N ALA A 67 11.46 30.77 0.37
CA ALA A 67 11.43 30.07 1.65
C ALA A 67 10.86 30.92 2.81
N THR A 68 10.46 32.15 2.55
CA THR A 68 9.91 33.09 3.54
C THR A 68 10.84 33.38 4.73
N VAL A 69 12.18 33.28 4.51
CA VAL A 69 13.19 33.57 5.55
C VAL A 69 13.35 35.08 5.74
N GLY A 70 13.59 35.82 4.64
CA GLY A 70 13.65 37.29 4.61
C GLY A 70 14.61 37.90 5.65
N TYR A 71 15.93 37.69 5.53
CA TYR A 71 16.91 38.26 6.47
C TYR A 71 16.84 39.79 6.51
N GLY A 72 16.38 40.44 5.43
CA GLY A 72 16.10 41.87 5.40
C GLY A 72 17.28 42.74 4.96
N ASP A 73 18.44 42.19 4.70
CA ASP A 73 19.57 42.88 4.12
C ASP A 73 19.39 43.12 2.61
N MET A 74 19.00 42.08 1.87
CA MET A 74 18.56 42.19 0.48
C MET A 74 17.05 42.44 0.44
N HIS A 75 16.59 43.46 -0.31
CA HIS A 75 15.17 43.77 -0.41
C HIS A 75 14.83 44.36 -1.78
N PRO A 76 13.55 44.23 -2.26
CA PRO A 76 13.12 44.84 -3.51
C PRO A 76 13.27 46.34 -3.46
N GLN A 77 13.77 46.97 -4.53
CA GLN A 77 13.97 48.42 -4.61
C GLN A 77 13.05 49.07 -5.65
N THR A 78 12.62 48.31 -6.64
CA THR A 78 11.75 48.83 -7.72
C THR A 78 10.33 48.28 -7.61
N PRO A 79 9.31 48.99 -8.17
CA PRO A 79 7.94 48.46 -8.21
C PRO A 79 7.84 47.09 -8.90
N PHE A 80 8.67 46.85 -9.92
CA PHE A 80 8.76 45.56 -10.58
C PHE A 80 9.23 44.46 -9.60
N ALA A 81 10.33 44.68 -8.90
CA ALA A 81 10.85 43.71 -7.93
C ALA A 81 9.90 43.46 -6.78
N HIS A 82 9.16 44.49 -6.31
CA HIS A 82 8.11 44.29 -5.30
C HIS A 82 6.96 43.38 -5.77
N ILE A 83 6.51 43.57 -7.04
CA ILE A 83 5.47 42.70 -7.61
C ILE A 83 5.97 41.29 -7.76
N VAL A 84 7.19 41.09 -8.29
CA VAL A 84 7.79 39.76 -8.44
C VAL A 84 7.95 39.07 -7.08
N ALA A 85 8.46 39.80 -6.07
CA ALA A 85 8.60 39.27 -4.71
C ALA A 85 7.26 38.88 -4.09
N ALA A 86 6.20 39.69 -4.29
CA ALA A 86 4.87 39.33 -3.80
C ALA A 86 4.33 38.06 -4.45
N LEU A 87 4.53 37.88 -5.76
CA LEU A 87 4.15 36.65 -6.47
C LEU A 87 5.00 35.45 -6.00
N GLU A 88 6.29 35.65 -5.80
CA GLU A 88 7.20 34.63 -5.31
C GLU A 88 6.81 34.14 -3.91
N ILE A 89 6.54 35.07 -2.98
CA ILE A 89 6.06 34.74 -1.63
C ILE A 89 4.76 33.95 -1.70
N PHE A 90 3.82 34.36 -2.54
CA PHE A 90 2.56 33.63 -2.73
C PHE A 90 2.82 32.19 -3.23
N VAL A 91 3.68 32.02 -4.24
CA VAL A 91 4.08 30.70 -4.75
C VAL A 91 4.75 29.87 -3.66
N GLY A 92 5.63 30.45 -2.86
CA GLY A 92 6.29 29.81 -1.73
C GLY A 92 5.32 29.28 -0.70
N LEU A 93 4.40 30.14 -0.22
CA LEU A 93 3.37 29.77 0.75
C LEU A 93 2.43 28.69 0.22
N MET A 94 1.98 28.80 -1.01
CA MET A 94 1.12 27.79 -1.65
C MET A 94 1.87 26.46 -1.81
N SER A 95 3.14 26.49 -2.18
CA SER A 95 3.97 25.29 -2.32
C SER A 95 4.15 24.60 -0.97
N LEU A 96 4.45 25.34 0.08
CA LEU A 96 4.57 24.83 1.44
C LEU A 96 3.28 24.15 1.91
N ALA A 97 2.13 24.80 1.70
CA ALA A 97 0.82 24.25 2.06
C ALA A 97 0.52 22.95 1.30
N LEU A 98 0.77 22.92 -0.01
CA LEU A 98 0.56 21.73 -0.85
C LEU A 98 1.49 20.58 -0.45
N ILE A 99 2.78 20.85 -0.25
CA ILE A 99 3.77 19.84 0.18
C ILE A 99 3.37 19.26 1.53
N THR A 100 3.02 20.12 2.50
CA THR A 100 2.58 19.68 3.83
C THR A 100 1.33 18.80 3.74
N GLY A 101 0.33 19.21 2.97
CA GLY A 101 -0.89 18.41 2.75
C GLY A 101 -0.61 17.06 2.09
N MET A 102 0.26 17.01 1.07
CA MET A 102 0.66 15.77 0.42
C MET A 102 1.44 14.85 1.37
N MET A 103 2.36 15.39 2.15
CA MET A 103 3.12 14.65 3.16
C MET A 103 2.19 14.05 4.21
N PHE A 104 1.25 14.84 4.75
CA PHE A 104 0.25 14.35 5.69
C PHE A 104 -0.60 13.23 5.11
N ALA A 105 -1.13 13.40 3.88
CA ALA A 105 -1.90 12.36 3.20
C ALA A 105 -1.11 11.05 3.04
N ARG A 106 0.19 11.14 2.78
CA ARG A 106 1.04 9.96 2.64
C ARG A 106 1.35 9.28 3.98
N PHE A 107 1.63 10.03 5.05
CA PHE A 107 1.83 9.47 6.39
C PHE A 107 0.55 8.80 6.91
N SER A 108 -0.60 9.37 6.55
CA SER A 108 -1.90 8.83 6.93
C SER A 108 -2.32 7.59 6.14
N LYS A 109 -1.53 7.16 5.12
CA LYS A 109 -1.87 5.98 4.32
C LYS A 109 -1.71 4.70 5.16
N PRO A 110 -2.79 3.92 5.36
CA PRO A 110 -2.71 2.68 6.12
C PRO A 110 -1.90 1.64 5.33
N THR A 111 -0.99 0.98 6.02
CA THR A 111 -0.24 -0.16 5.46
C THR A 111 -0.61 -1.41 6.25
N ALA A 112 -1.39 -2.31 5.64
CA ALA A 112 -1.60 -3.65 6.18
C ALA A 112 -0.30 -4.46 6.11
N ARG A 113 0.08 -5.09 7.22
CA ARG A 113 1.15 -6.10 7.26
C ARG A 113 0.56 -7.46 7.63
N PHE A 114 -0.39 -7.93 6.82
CA PHE A 114 -0.84 -9.31 6.92
C PHE A 114 0.16 -10.21 6.19
N VAL A 115 0.51 -11.32 6.83
CA VAL A 115 1.30 -12.40 6.26
C VAL A 115 0.37 -13.56 5.98
N PHE A 116 0.53 -14.19 4.82
CA PHE A 116 -0.22 -15.35 4.40
C PHE A 116 0.74 -16.53 4.20
N ALA A 117 0.33 -17.74 4.58
CA ALA A 117 1.13 -18.92 4.31
C ALA A 117 1.33 -19.10 2.80
N HIS A 118 2.49 -19.61 2.38
CA HIS A 118 2.83 -19.77 0.96
C HIS A 118 1.95 -20.80 0.26
N ASN A 119 1.46 -21.81 0.99
CA ASN A 119 0.59 -22.85 0.46
C ASN A 119 -0.76 -22.82 1.15
N ALA A 120 -1.81 -23.20 0.42
CA ALA A 120 -3.08 -23.63 0.99
C ALA A 120 -3.06 -25.16 1.10
N VAL A 121 -3.62 -25.73 2.15
CA VAL A 121 -3.62 -27.17 2.37
C VAL A 121 -5.02 -27.74 2.31
N VAL A 122 -5.16 -28.96 1.78
CA VAL A 122 -6.44 -29.67 1.73
C VAL A 122 -6.29 -30.97 2.46
N ARG A 123 -7.09 -31.19 3.52
CA ARG A 123 -7.04 -32.39 4.35
C ARG A 123 -8.41 -32.79 4.90
N PRO A 124 -8.58 -34.04 5.31
CA PRO A 124 -9.73 -34.41 6.12
C PRO A 124 -9.71 -33.67 7.46
N MET A 125 -10.86 -33.11 7.84
CA MET A 125 -11.10 -32.51 9.14
C MET A 125 -12.56 -32.73 9.53
N ASN A 126 -12.81 -33.31 10.70
CA ASN A 126 -14.15 -33.68 11.17
C ASN A 126 -14.94 -34.52 10.15
N GLY A 127 -14.28 -35.47 9.49
CA GLY A 127 -14.87 -36.36 8.49
C GLY A 127 -15.19 -35.74 7.13
N LYS A 128 -14.83 -34.48 6.88
CA LYS A 128 -15.01 -33.80 5.60
C LYS A 128 -13.70 -33.26 5.06
N MET A 129 -13.54 -33.31 3.75
CA MET A 129 -12.40 -32.64 3.11
C MET A 129 -12.51 -31.13 3.32
N THR A 130 -11.44 -30.52 3.78
CA THR A 130 -11.41 -29.10 4.16
C THR A 130 -10.18 -28.42 3.57
N LEU A 131 -10.42 -27.32 2.87
CA LEU A 131 -9.38 -26.41 2.42
C LEU A 131 -9.06 -25.44 3.57
N MET A 132 -7.79 -25.31 3.89
CA MET A 132 -7.30 -24.46 4.97
C MET A 132 -6.29 -23.45 4.43
N LEU A 133 -6.42 -22.21 4.87
CA LEU A 133 -5.48 -21.12 4.58
C LEU A 133 -5.10 -20.49 5.91
N ARG A 134 -3.84 -20.02 6.00
CA ARG A 134 -3.34 -19.39 7.21
C ARG A 134 -2.97 -17.95 6.93
N ALA A 135 -3.49 -17.03 7.74
CA ALA A 135 -3.16 -15.62 7.75
C ALA A 135 -2.66 -15.21 9.14
N ALA A 136 -1.77 -14.23 9.21
CA ALA A 136 -1.34 -13.64 10.46
C ALA A 136 -1.20 -12.12 10.34
N ASN A 137 -1.37 -11.43 11.47
CA ASN A 137 -1.01 -10.03 11.59
C ASN A 137 0.47 -9.94 12.00
N ALA A 138 1.32 -9.45 11.10
CA ALA A 138 2.75 -9.28 11.36
C ALA A 138 3.10 -7.92 11.99
N ARG A 139 2.11 -7.15 12.41
CA ARG A 139 2.26 -5.91 13.19
C ARG A 139 1.85 -6.16 14.63
N GLN A 140 2.42 -5.37 15.55
CA GLN A 140 2.03 -5.37 16.98
C GLN A 140 0.79 -4.52 17.26
N ASN A 141 -0.04 -4.25 16.23
CA ASN A 141 -1.32 -3.56 16.37
C ASN A 141 -2.48 -4.57 16.36
N ILE A 142 -3.60 -4.17 16.93
CA ILE A 142 -4.82 -4.96 16.89
C ILE A 142 -5.62 -4.57 15.64
N VAL A 143 -6.09 -5.58 14.90
CA VAL A 143 -7.02 -5.38 13.79
C VAL A 143 -8.42 -5.79 14.24
N MET A 144 -9.29 -4.79 14.33
CA MET A 144 -10.66 -4.96 14.77
C MET A 144 -11.58 -5.35 13.60
N GLU A 145 -12.60 -6.18 13.89
CA GLU A 145 -13.63 -6.59 12.94
C GLU A 145 -13.07 -7.07 11.60
N ALA A 146 -12.02 -7.90 11.67
CA ALA A 146 -11.45 -8.48 10.47
C ALA A 146 -12.46 -9.40 9.76
N SER A 147 -12.57 -9.28 8.45
CA SER A 147 -13.38 -10.13 7.58
C SER A 147 -12.54 -10.73 6.47
N ALA A 148 -12.83 -11.98 6.11
CA ALA A 148 -12.14 -12.69 5.05
C ALA A 148 -13.11 -13.15 3.97
N GLN A 149 -12.67 -13.07 2.72
CA GLN A 149 -13.39 -13.58 1.56
C GLN A 149 -12.45 -14.46 0.75
N LEU A 150 -12.89 -15.66 0.44
CA LEU A 150 -12.15 -16.62 -0.36
C LEU A 150 -12.89 -16.88 -1.67
N ARG A 151 -12.20 -16.79 -2.79
CA ARG A 151 -12.75 -16.99 -4.13
C ARG A 151 -11.90 -17.94 -4.95
N LEU A 152 -12.57 -18.80 -5.71
CA LEU A 152 -11.99 -19.62 -6.75
C LEU A 152 -12.15 -18.91 -8.09
N LEU A 153 -11.03 -18.69 -8.80
CA LEU A 153 -11.02 -18.18 -10.16
C LEU A 153 -10.54 -19.31 -11.07
N ARG A 154 -11.29 -19.61 -12.13
CA ARG A 154 -10.91 -20.66 -13.10
C ARG A 154 -11.46 -20.37 -14.49
N ASP A 155 -10.77 -20.89 -15.50
CA ASP A 155 -11.29 -20.90 -16.86
C ASP A 155 -12.33 -22.01 -16.99
N THR A 156 -13.49 -21.67 -17.56
CA THR A 156 -14.59 -22.61 -17.86
C THR A 156 -15.07 -22.40 -19.27
N VAL A 157 -15.63 -23.44 -19.87
CA VAL A 157 -16.31 -23.35 -21.16
C VAL A 157 -17.81 -23.43 -20.91
N THR A 158 -18.58 -22.48 -21.43
CA THR A 158 -20.05 -22.51 -21.33
C THR A 158 -20.61 -23.59 -22.26
N PRO A 159 -21.88 -23.97 -22.07
CA PRO A 159 -22.55 -24.91 -23.00
C PRO A 159 -22.50 -24.47 -24.46
N GLU A 160 -22.44 -23.18 -24.72
CA GLU A 160 -22.34 -22.57 -26.03
C GLU A 160 -20.90 -22.60 -26.62
N GLY A 161 -19.95 -23.19 -25.89
CA GLY A 161 -18.55 -23.28 -26.30
C GLY A 161 -17.70 -22.03 -26.03
N ILE A 162 -18.23 -21.05 -25.31
CA ILE A 162 -17.52 -19.80 -24.99
C ILE A 162 -16.61 -20.01 -23.79
N ARG A 163 -15.32 -19.72 -23.94
CA ARG A 163 -14.37 -19.74 -22.83
C ARG A 163 -14.50 -18.48 -22.00
N ILE A 164 -14.81 -18.63 -20.72
CA ILE A 164 -14.93 -17.51 -19.77
C ILE A 164 -14.08 -17.78 -18.52
N ARG A 165 -13.62 -16.73 -17.88
CA ARG A 165 -13.04 -16.78 -16.55
C ARG A 165 -14.13 -16.60 -15.51
N ARG A 166 -14.42 -17.66 -14.76
CA ARG A 166 -15.45 -17.65 -13.73
C ARG A 166 -14.84 -17.38 -12.36
N ILE A 167 -15.53 -16.55 -11.58
CA ILE A 167 -15.22 -16.27 -10.18
C ILE A 167 -16.34 -16.89 -9.34
N GLN A 168 -15.98 -17.70 -8.35
CA GLN A 168 -16.92 -18.39 -7.47
C GLN A 168 -16.50 -18.16 -6.03
N ASP A 169 -17.43 -17.78 -5.16
CA ASP A 169 -17.15 -17.62 -3.74
C ASP A 169 -17.03 -18.99 -3.06
N LEU A 170 -16.05 -19.13 -2.18
CA LEU A 170 -15.87 -20.29 -1.31
C LEU A 170 -16.28 -19.89 0.11
N THR A 171 -17.37 -20.47 0.61
CA THR A 171 -17.92 -20.13 1.92
C THR A 171 -16.98 -20.58 3.03
N LEU A 172 -16.51 -19.63 3.82
CA LEU A 172 -15.65 -19.89 4.98
C LEU A 172 -16.52 -20.29 6.19
N VAL A 173 -16.05 -21.26 6.97
CA VAL A 173 -16.69 -21.68 8.23
C VAL A 173 -16.83 -20.51 9.19
N ARG A 174 -15.79 -19.70 9.26
CA ARG A 174 -15.78 -18.42 9.97
C ARG A 174 -15.10 -17.38 9.10
N ASN A 175 -15.85 -16.41 8.65
CA ASN A 175 -15.39 -15.34 7.78
C ASN A 175 -15.16 -14.01 8.50
N ARG A 176 -15.33 -13.97 9.86
CA ARG A 176 -15.10 -12.78 10.69
C ARG A 176 -14.23 -13.14 11.87
N HIS A 177 -13.40 -12.19 12.27
CA HIS A 177 -12.56 -12.27 13.45
C HIS A 177 -12.65 -10.95 14.22
N PRO A 178 -13.31 -10.92 15.40
CA PRO A 178 -13.54 -9.68 16.13
C PRO A 178 -12.25 -8.93 16.47
N VAL A 179 -11.23 -9.67 16.89
CA VAL A 179 -9.92 -9.14 17.32
C VAL A 179 -8.83 -9.98 16.69
N PHE A 180 -8.31 -9.54 15.54
CA PHE A 180 -7.26 -10.26 14.82
C PHE A 180 -5.88 -9.74 15.26
N LEU A 181 -5.31 -10.46 16.23
CA LEU A 181 -4.02 -10.09 16.86
C LEU A 181 -2.85 -10.92 16.30
N PHE A 182 -2.97 -12.26 16.28
CA PHE A 182 -1.87 -13.17 15.91
C PHE A 182 -2.14 -13.89 14.61
N GLY A 183 -2.76 -15.05 14.68
CA GLY A 183 -3.01 -15.95 13.58
C GLY A 183 -4.50 -16.23 13.36
N TRP A 184 -4.85 -16.50 12.12
CA TRP A 184 -6.19 -16.90 11.73
C TRP A 184 -6.12 -18.03 10.69
N THR A 185 -6.58 -19.22 11.07
CA THR A 185 -6.76 -20.32 10.12
C THR A 185 -8.18 -20.24 9.55
N LEU A 186 -8.26 -20.03 8.26
CA LEU A 186 -9.48 -19.92 7.48
C LEU A 186 -9.82 -21.28 6.89
N LEU A 187 -11.03 -21.74 7.11
CA LEU A 187 -11.51 -23.07 6.73
C LEU A 187 -12.65 -22.98 5.74
N HIS A 188 -12.57 -23.73 4.66
CA HIS A 188 -13.66 -23.96 3.71
C HIS A 188 -13.89 -25.48 3.60
N VAL A 189 -15.10 -25.93 3.95
CA VAL A 189 -15.48 -27.32 3.83
C VAL A 189 -15.81 -27.62 2.37
N ILE A 190 -15.19 -28.66 1.82
CA ILE A 190 -15.46 -29.14 0.46
C ILE A 190 -16.57 -30.16 0.57
N ASP A 191 -17.80 -29.69 0.50
CA ASP A 191 -19.03 -30.48 0.42
C ASP A 191 -19.64 -30.44 -0.98
N ASP A 192 -20.80 -31.07 -1.17
CA ASP A 192 -21.45 -31.14 -2.49
C ASP A 192 -21.83 -29.78 -3.08
N ALA A 193 -21.99 -28.75 -2.24
CA ALA A 193 -22.27 -27.38 -2.69
C ALA A 193 -21.00 -26.59 -3.00
N SER A 194 -19.82 -27.11 -2.64
CA SER A 194 -18.55 -26.44 -2.85
C SER A 194 -18.16 -26.41 -4.34
N PRO A 195 -17.72 -25.27 -4.87
CA PRO A 195 -17.10 -25.20 -6.20
C PRO A 195 -15.86 -26.10 -6.37
N LEU A 196 -15.29 -26.62 -5.28
CA LEU A 196 -14.17 -27.56 -5.28
C LEU A 196 -14.63 -29.03 -5.15
N ALA A 197 -15.93 -29.33 -5.10
CA ALA A 197 -16.45 -30.70 -5.05
C ALA A 197 -16.02 -31.49 -6.28
N GLY A 198 -15.43 -32.67 -6.06
CA GLY A 198 -14.93 -33.53 -7.15
C GLY A 198 -13.72 -33.04 -7.91
N GLU A 199 -13.16 -31.88 -7.54
CA GLU A 199 -11.94 -31.36 -8.17
C GLU A 199 -10.70 -32.11 -7.68
N THR A 200 -9.72 -32.23 -8.59
CA THR A 200 -8.40 -32.80 -8.32
C THR A 200 -7.31 -31.76 -8.58
N PRO A 201 -6.06 -31.99 -8.10
CA PRO A 201 -4.94 -31.11 -8.46
C PRO A 201 -4.78 -30.93 -9.98
N GLU A 202 -5.03 -31.99 -10.74
CA GLU A 202 -4.90 -32.00 -12.19
C GLU A 202 -6.00 -31.18 -12.88
N SER A 203 -7.27 -31.35 -12.46
CA SER A 203 -8.39 -30.61 -13.00
C SER A 203 -8.25 -29.11 -12.74
N LEU A 204 -7.82 -28.72 -11.53
CA LEU A 204 -7.57 -27.33 -11.17
C LEU A 204 -6.42 -26.71 -11.98
N ARG A 205 -5.34 -27.47 -12.22
CA ARG A 205 -4.25 -27.01 -13.09
C ARG A 205 -4.70 -26.83 -14.54
N ALA A 206 -5.46 -27.79 -15.07
CA ALA A 206 -6.01 -27.73 -16.42
C ALA A 206 -6.94 -26.53 -16.62
N ALA A 207 -7.76 -26.23 -15.62
CA ALA A 207 -8.64 -25.06 -15.57
C ALA A 207 -7.92 -23.74 -15.28
N ARG A 208 -6.58 -23.75 -15.14
CA ARG A 208 -5.78 -22.57 -14.72
C ARG A 208 -6.38 -21.90 -13.46
N ALA A 209 -6.80 -22.75 -12.52
CA ALA A 209 -7.45 -22.29 -11.32
C ALA A 209 -6.45 -21.64 -10.34
N TRP A 210 -6.96 -20.66 -9.60
CA TRP A 210 -6.26 -20.05 -8.47
C TRP A 210 -7.28 -19.55 -7.43
N LEU A 211 -6.83 -19.49 -6.19
CA LEU A 211 -7.62 -18.95 -5.10
C LEU A 211 -7.20 -17.51 -4.84
N LEU A 212 -8.17 -16.67 -4.54
CA LEU A 212 -7.96 -15.31 -4.09
C LEU A 212 -8.52 -15.16 -2.68
N LEU A 213 -7.63 -14.99 -1.71
CA LEU A 213 -7.97 -14.64 -0.35
C LEU A 213 -7.85 -13.14 -0.16
N THR A 214 -8.91 -12.48 0.31
CA THR A 214 -8.91 -11.08 0.70
C THR A 214 -9.25 -10.97 2.17
N VAL A 215 -8.44 -10.25 2.94
CA VAL A 215 -8.69 -9.94 4.35
C VAL A 215 -8.81 -8.43 4.50
N ILE A 216 -9.87 -7.98 5.17
CA ILE A 216 -10.17 -6.58 5.45
C ILE A 216 -10.42 -6.45 6.95
N GLY A 217 -9.94 -5.39 7.57
CA GLY A 217 -10.21 -5.07 8.97
C GLY A 217 -9.84 -3.63 9.27
N ASN A 218 -10.06 -3.18 10.49
CA ASN A 218 -9.78 -1.81 10.90
C ASN A 218 -8.64 -1.78 11.92
N ASP A 219 -7.67 -0.93 11.71
CA ASP A 219 -6.61 -0.67 12.68
C ASP A 219 -7.20 0.00 13.92
N GLU A 220 -7.00 -0.59 15.11
CA GLU A 220 -7.54 -0.07 16.37
C GLU A 220 -7.01 1.34 16.70
N THR A 221 -5.73 1.58 16.40
CA THR A 221 -5.06 2.84 16.77
C THR A 221 -5.49 4.00 15.90
N THR A 222 -5.64 3.75 14.58
CA THR A 222 -5.90 4.81 13.59
C THR A 222 -7.34 4.84 13.10
N GLY A 223 -8.14 3.80 13.38
CA GLY A 223 -9.48 3.61 12.84
C GLY A 223 -9.53 3.38 11.32
N GLN A 224 -8.37 3.23 10.68
CA GLN A 224 -8.30 3.11 9.22
C GLN A 224 -8.53 1.67 8.76
N SER A 225 -9.22 1.53 7.64
CA SER A 225 -9.42 0.23 7.01
C SER A 225 -8.14 -0.30 6.39
N LEU A 226 -7.77 -1.51 6.76
CA LEU A 226 -6.65 -2.27 6.23
C LEU A 226 -7.17 -3.34 5.28
N MET A 227 -6.54 -3.50 4.11
CA MET A 227 -6.86 -4.55 3.16
C MET A 227 -5.57 -5.23 2.69
N ALA A 228 -5.57 -6.56 2.69
CA ALA A 228 -4.56 -7.35 2.02
C ALA A 228 -5.19 -8.52 1.28
N ARG A 229 -4.50 -8.98 0.25
CA ARG A 229 -4.92 -10.12 -0.56
C ARG A 229 -3.74 -11.01 -0.88
N GLN A 230 -4.03 -12.30 -1.03
CA GLN A 230 -3.08 -13.33 -1.41
C GLN A 230 -3.69 -14.20 -2.50
N GLU A 231 -2.87 -14.48 -3.50
CA GLU A 231 -3.21 -15.37 -4.60
C GLU A 231 -2.50 -16.71 -4.42
N TYR A 232 -3.26 -17.82 -4.59
CA TYR A 232 -2.72 -19.17 -4.55
C TYR A 232 -3.01 -19.85 -5.88
N PRO A 233 -2.02 -20.02 -6.75
CA PRO A 233 -2.19 -20.83 -7.97
C PRO A 233 -2.49 -22.29 -7.59
N ALA A 234 -3.06 -23.06 -8.50
CA ALA A 234 -3.38 -24.48 -8.26
C ALA A 234 -2.16 -25.29 -7.78
N SER A 235 -0.94 -24.89 -8.17
CA SER A 235 0.32 -25.49 -7.70
C SER A 235 0.63 -25.23 -6.23
N ALA A 236 0.06 -24.21 -5.63
CA ALA A 236 0.22 -23.87 -4.20
C ALA A 236 -0.85 -24.57 -3.31
N LEU A 237 -1.79 -25.31 -3.90
CA LEU A 237 -2.75 -26.13 -3.15
C LEU A 237 -2.11 -27.50 -2.91
N ARG A 238 -1.87 -27.83 -1.63
CA ARG A 238 -1.24 -29.08 -1.18
C ARG A 238 -2.29 -30.01 -0.61
N TRP A 239 -2.56 -31.08 -1.33
CA TRP A 239 -3.51 -32.12 -0.95
C TRP A 239 -2.87 -33.15 -0.03
N ASN A 240 -3.58 -33.56 1.03
CA ASN A 240 -3.08 -34.45 2.07
C ASN A 240 -1.89 -33.87 2.85
N TYR A 241 -1.88 -32.55 3.05
CA TYR A 241 -0.94 -31.85 3.90
C TYR A 241 -1.67 -31.10 5.01
N GLY A 242 -0.99 -30.92 6.14
CA GLY A 242 -1.41 -30.07 7.24
C GLY A 242 -0.42 -28.93 7.46
N TYR A 243 -0.88 -27.86 8.10
CA TYR A 243 0.04 -26.87 8.65
C TYR A 243 0.69 -27.41 9.92
N VAL A 244 1.97 -27.16 10.08
CA VAL A 244 2.67 -27.39 11.34
C VAL A 244 2.09 -26.48 12.42
N ASP A 245 1.95 -27.00 13.64
CA ASP A 245 1.50 -26.20 14.76
C ASP A 245 2.56 -25.13 15.11
N ILE A 246 2.09 -23.90 15.26
CA ILE A 246 2.92 -22.72 15.55
C ILE A 246 2.51 -22.07 16.86
N LEU A 247 1.49 -22.61 17.53
CA LEU A 247 1.07 -22.14 18.84
C LEU A 247 1.61 -23.12 19.88
N SER A 248 2.36 -22.62 20.84
CA SER A 248 2.82 -23.36 22.00
C SER A 248 2.53 -22.56 23.25
N THR A 249 2.08 -23.24 24.31
CA THR A 249 1.85 -22.63 25.61
C THR A 249 2.98 -23.04 26.54
N ASP A 250 3.63 -22.09 27.19
CA ASP A 250 4.70 -22.37 28.16
C ASP A 250 4.17 -22.87 29.52
N ALA A 251 5.07 -23.14 30.45
CA ALA A 251 4.73 -23.63 31.79
C ALA A 251 3.95 -22.59 32.63
N ASP A 252 4.04 -21.31 32.28
CA ASP A 252 3.36 -20.20 32.92
C ASP A 252 1.98 -19.90 32.31
N GLY A 253 1.59 -20.68 31.29
CA GLY A 253 0.32 -20.51 30.57
C GLY A 253 0.32 -19.40 29.53
N ILE A 254 1.50 -18.94 29.11
CA ILE A 254 1.64 -17.89 28.09
C ILE A 254 1.74 -18.55 26.72
N ASP A 255 0.91 -18.09 25.79
CA ASP A 255 0.92 -18.56 24.42
C ASP A 255 2.01 -17.88 23.59
N HIS A 256 2.84 -18.71 22.95
CA HIS A 256 3.92 -18.30 22.04
C HIS A 256 3.55 -18.65 20.62
N PHE A 257 3.74 -17.68 19.72
CA PHE A 257 3.46 -17.85 18.30
C PHE A 257 4.77 -17.89 17.51
N ASP A 258 5.11 -19.05 16.95
CA ASP A 258 6.34 -19.28 16.18
C ASP A 258 6.17 -18.86 14.72
N TYR A 259 6.51 -17.60 14.42
CA TYR A 259 6.48 -17.07 13.05
C TYR A 259 7.50 -17.72 12.11
N ALA A 260 8.59 -18.34 12.63
CA ALA A 260 9.58 -19.00 11.77
C ALA A 260 8.99 -20.21 11.04
N ARG A 261 8.04 -20.91 11.68
CA ARG A 261 7.33 -22.07 11.11
C ARG A 261 5.97 -21.74 10.49
N PHE A 262 5.64 -20.47 10.36
CA PHE A 262 4.32 -20.01 9.87
C PHE A 262 3.96 -20.58 8.50
N HIS A 263 4.95 -20.78 7.62
CA HIS A 263 4.77 -21.28 6.26
C HIS A 263 4.89 -22.80 6.12
N ASP A 264 5.30 -23.48 7.19
CA ASP A 264 5.61 -24.90 7.16
C ASP A 264 4.36 -25.75 7.05
N ILE A 265 4.46 -26.79 6.22
CA ILE A 265 3.43 -27.79 6.01
C ILE A 265 4.06 -29.19 6.11
N GLU A 266 3.29 -30.16 6.57
CA GLU A 266 3.73 -31.56 6.68
C GLU A 266 2.71 -32.48 5.99
N PRO A 267 3.17 -33.59 5.35
CA PRO A 267 2.27 -34.58 4.79
C PRO A 267 1.50 -35.27 5.92
N LEU A 268 0.26 -35.57 5.66
CA LEU A 268 -0.51 -36.45 6.55
C LEU A 268 -0.05 -37.89 6.32
N GLY A 269 0.34 -38.58 7.38
CA GLY A 269 0.74 -39.99 7.33
C GLY A 269 -0.42 -40.91 6.91
#